data_962567128d3e15b05165dba183234bed
#
_entry.id   962567128d3e15b05165dba183234bed
#
_cell.length_a   1.000
_cell.length_b   1.000
_cell.length_c   1.000
_cell.angle_alpha   90.00
_cell.angle_beta   90.00
_cell.angle_gamma   90.00
#
_symmetry.space_group_name_H-M   'P 1'
#
loop_
_entity.id
_entity.type
_entity.pdbx_description
1 polymer ?
#
loop_
_entity_poly.entity_id
_entity_poly.type
_entity_poly.pdbx_seq_one_letter_code
_entity_poly.pdbx_strand_id
1 'polypeptide(L)'
;MRRLTLFVLMVFAGTAAGRAQGTSQGTSQGTSQGTSDSDVTAKIVAMEHMWSQAYVLKDPKALERILDDNFVNVESDGKLMNKADMMAEVRASTILQVLTESMVVNLHGDTAIVTGIFLMKGVERGKPFAQRERFLDTWFCKDGQWVTIAGLVTPVGE
;
A
#
# COMPACT_ATOMS: atom_id res chain seq x y z
N MET A 1 -43.28 1.41 24.92
CA MET A 1 -44.51 1.74 24.16
C MET A 1 -44.31 1.26 22.74
N ARG A 2 -45.14 0.28 22.39
CA ARG A 2 -45.19 -0.34 21.05
C ARG A 2 -45.77 0.64 20.05
N ARG A 3 -45.21 0.75 18.86
CA ARG A 3 -45.99 1.09 17.67
C ARG A 3 -45.55 0.21 16.50
N LEU A 4 -46.46 -0.64 16.17
CA LEU A 4 -46.60 -1.54 15.03
C LEU A 4 -47.36 -0.79 13.93
N THR A 5 -46.92 -0.81 12.68
CA THR A 5 -47.73 -0.46 11.50
C THR A 5 -47.04 -1.12 10.30
N LEU A 6 -47.55 -2.07 9.80
CA LEU A 6 -48.60 -2.54 8.92
C LEU A 6 -48.21 -2.58 7.43
N PHE A 7 -48.31 -3.77 6.90
CA PHE A 7 -48.22 -4.23 5.51
C PHE A 7 -49.06 -3.44 4.51
N VAL A 8 -48.58 -3.24 3.29
CA VAL A 8 -49.43 -3.26 2.10
C VAL A 8 -48.77 -4.10 1.01
N LEU A 9 -49.42 -5.20 0.75
CA LEU A 9 -49.21 -6.14 -0.36
C LEU A 9 -50.02 -5.64 -1.54
N MET A 10 -49.40 -5.39 -2.69
CA MET A 10 -50.12 -5.27 -3.98
C MET A 10 -49.63 -6.31 -4.97
N VAL A 11 -50.47 -7.26 -5.19
CA VAL A 11 -50.40 -8.25 -6.30
C VAL A 11 -51.05 -7.63 -7.51
N PHE A 12 -50.33 -7.59 -8.63
CA PHE A 12 -50.95 -7.49 -9.94
C PHE A 12 -50.40 -8.59 -10.83
N ALA A 13 -51.32 -9.49 -11.18
CA ALA A 13 -51.20 -10.46 -12.25
C ALA A 13 -51.61 -9.79 -13.58
N GLY A 14 -50.85 -9.96 -14.61
CA GLY A 14 -51.17 -9.54 -15.94
C GLY A 14 -50.38 -10.35 -16.97
N THR A 15 -51.03 -11.36 -17.52
CA THR A 15 -50.58 -12.18 -18.65
C THR A 15 -50.69 -11.41 -19.96
N ALA A 16 -49.64 -11.40 -20.79
CA ALA A 16 -49.77 -11.30 -22.25
C ALA A 16 -48.52 -11.88 -22.94
N ALA A 17 -48.74 -12.88 -23.76
CA ALA A 17 -47.78 -13.48 -24.64
C ALA A 17 -47.53 -12.57 -25.87
N GLY A 18 -46.27 -12.37 -26.20
CA GLY A 18 -45.83 -11.69 -27.42
C GLY A 18 -44.49 -12.25 -27.87
N ARG A 19 -44.53 -13.10 -28.87
CA ARG A 19 -43.37 -13.59 -29.63
C ARG A 19 -42.88 -12.50 -30.55
N ALA A 20 -41.64 -12.05 -30.44
CA ALA A 20 -40.94 -11.35 -31.49
C ALA A 20 -39.47 -11.80 -31.49
N GLN A 21 -39.08 -12.40 -32.61
CA GLN A 21 -37.73 -12.62 -33.03
C GLN A 21 -37.07 -11.27 -33.32
N GLY A 22 -35.82 -11.06 -32.94
CA GLY A 22 -35.13 -9.86 -33.35
C GLY A 22 -33.70 -9.82 -32.82
N THR A 23 -32.75 -10.27 -33.65
CA THR A 23 -31.36 -9.79 -33.81
C THR A 23 -30.50 -9.68 -32.54
N SER A 24 -29.57 -10.61 -32.45
CA SER A 24 -28.34 -10.53 -31.65
C SER A 24 -27.51 -9.30 -32.07
N GLN A 25 -27.62 -8.22 -31.32
CA GLN A 25 -26.57 -7.20 -31.28
C GLN A 25 -25.57 -7.61 -30.21
N GLY A 26 -24.40 -8.05 -30.66
CA GLY A 26 -23.24 -8.24 -29.80
C GLY A 26 -22.80 -6.90 -29.22
N THR A 27 -23.20 -6.64 -27.99
CA THR A 27 -22.61 -5.59 -27.18
C THR A 27 -21.26 -6.12 -26.71
N SER A 28 -20.19 -5.74 -27.41
CA SER A 28 -18.85 -5.84 -26.88
C SER A 28 -18.77 -4.95 -25.61
N GLN A 29 -19.01 -5.55 -24.46
CA GLN A 29 -18.62 -4.97 -23.20
C GLN A 29 -17.09 -4.88 -23.24
N GLY A 30 -16.58 -3.68 -23.49
CA GLY A 30 -15.20 -3.32 -23.19
C GLY A 30 -15.01 -3.49 -21.71
N THR A 31 -14.44 -4.60 -21.29
CA THR A 31 -13.91 -4.79 -19.95
C THR A 31 -12.75 -3.82 -19.81
N SER A 32 -13.01 -2.64 -19.27
CA SER A 32 -11.97 -1.88 -18.59
C SER A 32 -11.52 -2.77 -17.42
N GLN A 33 -10.40 -3.47 -17.58
CA GLN A 33 -9.75 -4.15 -16.47
C GLN A 33 -9.27 -3.06 -15.51
N GLY A 34 -10.14 -2.66 -14.59
CA GLY A 34 -9.74 -1.93 -13.40
C GLY A 34 -8.78 -2.84 -12.64
N THR A 35 -7.63 -2.31 -12.26
CA THR A 35 -6.66 -3.02 -11.41
C THR A 35 -7.40 -3.47 -10.15
N SER A 36 -7.35 -4.77 -9.84
CA SER A 36 -8.04 -5.29 -8.65
C SER A 36 -7.31 -4.88 -7.37
N ASP A 37 -8.01 -4.84 -6.25
CA ASP A 37 -7.40 -4.56 -4.92
C ASP A 37 -6.27 -5.54 -4.60
N SER A 38 -6.37 -6.79 -5.07
CA SER A 38 -5.30 -7.78 -4.91
C SER A 38 -4.06 -7.44 -5.72
N ASP A 39 -4.21 -6.91 -6.94
CA ASP A 39 -3.08 -6.50 -7.77
C ASP A 39 -2.41 -5.26 -7.20
N VAL A 40 -3.19 -4.31 -6.70
CA VAL A 40 -2.67 -3.12 -6.01
C VAL A 40 -1.90 -3.53 -4.76
N THR A 41 -2.46 -4.41 -3.93
CA THR A 41 -1.80 -4.92 -2.73
C THR A 41 -0.47 -5.59 -3.07
N ALA A 42 -0.44 -6.47 -4.07
CA ALA A 42 0.77 -7.15 -4.50
C ALA A 42 1.84 -6.15 -5.01
N LYS A 43 1.42 -5.12 -5.74
CA LYS A 43 2.30 -4.06 -6.22
C LYS A 43 2.93 -3.28 -5.06
N ILE A 44 2.13 -2.87 -4.05
CA ILE A 44 2.63 -2.14 -2.89
C ILE A 44 3.61 -3.01 -2.09
N VAL A 45 3.28 -4.27 -1.84
CA VAL A 45 4.20 -5.22 -1.17
C VAL A 45 5.53 -5.33 -1.92
N ALA A 46 5.52 -5.41 -3.25
CA ALA A 46 6.74 -5.46 -4.04
C ALA A 46 7.56 -4.17 -3.90
N MET A 47 6.90 -3.00 -3.79
CA MET A 47 7.57 -1.71 -3.62
C MET A 47 8.17 -1.55 -2.21
N GLU A 48 7.52 -2.06 -1.17
CA GLU A 48 8.09 -2.16 0.19
C GLU A 48 9.35 -3.03 0.22
N HIS A 49 9.32 -4.16 -0.46
CA HIS A 49 10.50 -5.00 -0.59
C HIS A 49 11.62 -4.31 -1.38
N MET A 50 11.28 -3.55 -2.42
CA MET A 50 12.26 -2.76 -3.16
C MET A 50 12.88 -1.68 -2.27
N TRP A 51 12.12 -1.02 -1.41
CA TRP A 51 12.63 -0.07 -0.43
C TRP A 51 13.64 -0.75 0.52
N SER A 52 13.27 -1.86 1.12
CA SER A 52 14.16 -2.64 2.00
C SER A 52 15.46 -3.04 1.28
N GLN A 53 15.37 -3.49 0.03
CA GLN A 53 16.54 -3.86 -0.76
C GLN A 53 17.41 -2.66 -1.13
N ALA A 54 16.84 -1.47 -1.28
CA ALA A 54 17.61 -0.26 -1.57
C ALA A 54 18.67 0.02 -0.50
N TYR A 55 18.37 -0.22 0.77
CA TYR A 55 19.35 -0.09 1.86
C TYR A 55 20.48 -1.10 1.77
N VAL A 56 20.16 -2.37 1.48
CA VAL A 56 21.15 -3.45 1.36
C VAL A 56 22.07 -3.23 0.15
N LEU A 57 21.48 -2.80 -0.97
CA LEU A 57 22.18 -2.58 -2.24
C LEU A 57 22.81 -1.18 -2.37
N LYS A 58 22.51 -0.28 -1.43
CA LYS A 58 22.90 1.14 -1.48
C LYS A 58 22.43 1.84 -2.76
N ASP A 59 21.19 1.53 -3.17
CA ASP A 59 20.59 2.07 -4.40
C ASP A 59 19.57 3.19 -4.12
N PRO A 60 20.00 4.46 -4.02
CA PRO A 60 19.09 5.57 -3.80
C PRO A 60 18.11 5.80 -4.98
N LYS A 61 18.44 5.31 -6.20
CA LYS A 61 17.54 5.46 -7.34
C LYS A 61 16.28 4.61 -7.22
N ALA A 62 16.35 3.50 -6.47
CA ALA A 62 15.16 2.72 -6.15
C ALA A 62 14.19 3.56 -5.29
N LEU A 63 14.69 4.26 -4.26
CA LEU A 63 13.89 5.16 -3.43
C LEU A 63 13.35 6.36 -4.21
N GLU A 64 14.15 6.96 -5.08
CA GLU A 64 13.73 8.11 -5.89
C GLU A 64 12.41 7.87 -6.64
N ARG A 65 12.16 6.62 -7.07
CA ARG A 65 10.97 6.23 -7.83
C ARG A 65 9.73 6.03 -6.99
N ILE A 66 9.89 5.73 -5.70
CA ILE A 66 8.78 5.38 -4.82
C ILE A 66 8.44 6.46 -3.79
N LEU A 67 9.36 7.40 -3.51
CA LEU A 67 9.10 8.51 -2.60
C LEU A 67 8.55 9.72 -3.36
N ASP A 68 7.42 10.28 -2.88
CA ASP A 68 6.91 11.58 -3.37
C ASP A 68 7.92 12.69 -3.06
N ASP A 69 7.88 13.78 -3.82
CA ASP A 69 8.79 14.90 -3.62
C ASP A 69 8.59 15.62 -2.28
N ASN A 70 7.39 15.53 -1.70
CA ASN A 70 7.04 16.06 -0.38
C ASN A 70 7.03 14.96 0.70
N PHE A 71 7.69 13.83 0.47
CA PHE A 71 7.77 12.75 1.43
C PHE A 71 8.34 13.21 2.77
N VAL A 72 7.77 12.70 3.86
CA VAL A 72 8.25 12.90 5.22
C VAL A 72 8.31 11.57 5.96
N ASN A 73 9.42 11.31 6.65
CA ASN A 73 9.58 10.17 7.54
C ASN A 73 9.84 10.63 8.98
N VAL A 74 9.31 9.87 9.94
CA VAL A 74 9.65 10.01 11.36
C VAL A 74 10.48 8.80 11.76
N GLU A 75 11.75 9.03 12.04
CA GLU A 75 12.67 8.00 12.53
C GLU A 75 12.38 7.59 13.97
N SER A 76 12.92 6.47 14.38
CA SER A 76 12.72 5.90 15.72
C SER A 76 13.22 6.78 16.89
N ASP A 77 14.11 7.72 16.60
CA ASP A 77 14.58 8.75 17.54
C ASP A 77 13.76 10.07 17.47
N GLY A 78 12.72 10.12 16.62
CA GLY A 78 11.87 11.27 16.40
C GLY A 78 12.41 12.26 15.37
N LYS A 79 13.53 11.99 14.72
CA LYS A 79 14.08 12.84 13.65
C LYS A 79 13.15 12.84 12.44
N LEU A 80 12.88 14.03 11.89
CA LEU A 80 12.19 14.15 10.62
C LEU A 80 13.19 14.05 9.46
N MET A 81 12.84 13.25 8.46
CA MET A 81 13.63 13.10 7.24
C MET A 81 12.75 13.33 6.02
N ASN A 82 13.29 14.04 5.04
CA ASN A 82 12.69 14.22 3.72
C ASN A 82 13.28 13.21 2.71
N LYS A 83 12.78 13.24 1.47
CA LYS A 83 13.25 12.39 0.38
C LYS A 83 14.76 12.45 0.16
N ALA A 84 15.36 13.65 0.20
CA ALA A 84 16.81 13.83 -0.01
C ALA A 84 17.62 13.21 1.14
N ASP A 85 17.15 13.35 2.38
CA ASP A 85 17.76 12.76 3.57
C ASP A 85 17.73 11.23 3.48
N MET A 86 16.59 10.63 3.13
CA MET A 86 16.44 9.18 2.93
C MET A 86 17.38 8.64 1.86
N MET A 87 17.48 9.34 0.73
CA MET A 87 18.41 8.96 -0.35
C MET A 87 19.87 9.06 0.08
N ALA A 88 20.23 10.04 0.92
CA ALA A 88 21.58 10.17 1.47
C ALA A 88 21.87 9.03 2.46
N GLU A 89 20.91 8.67 3.30
CA GLU A 89 21.02 7.57 4.23
C GLU A 89 21.22 6.23 3.52
N VAL A 90 20.44 5.94 2.48
CA VAL A 90 20.63 4.73 1.65
C VAL A 90 22.04 4.66 1.05
N ARG A 91 22.57 5.77 0.53
CA ARG A 91 23.95 5.80 0.01
C ARG A 91 24.99 5.46 1.08
N ALA A 92 24.76 5.93 2.31
CA ALA A 92 25.65 5.71 3.46
C ALA A 92 25.35 4.42 4.23
N SER A 93 24.34 3.67 3.81
CA SER A 93 23.82 2.51 4.54
C SER A 93 24.92 1.51 4.86
N THR A 94 24.88 1.00 6.09
CA THR A 94 25.71 -0.10 6.60
C THR A 94 24.88 -1.34 6.86
N ILE A 95 23.63 -1.35 6.43
CA ILE A 95 22.70 -2.48 6.54
C ILE A 95 23.12 -3.58 5.56
N LEU A 96 23.24 -4.78 6.07
CA LEU A 96 23.61 -5.98 5.31
C LEU A 96 22.43 -6.89 5.02
N GLN A 97 21.39 -6.79 5.84
CA GLN A 97 20.18 -7.60 5.70
C GLN A 97 18.98 -6.84 6.26
N VAL A 98 17.87 -6.89 5.52
CA VAL A 98 16.53 -6.50 6.00
C VAL A 98 15.59 -7.66 5.74
N LEU A 99 14.84 -8.05 6.75
CA LEU A 99 13.70 -8.97 6.66
C LEU A 99 12.45 -8.20 7.08
N THR A 100 11.36 -8.41 6.37
CA THR A 100 10.07 -7.81 6.73
C THR A 100 9.13 -8.90 7.21
N GLU A 101 8.52 -8.70 8.37
CA GLU A 101 7.55 -9.60 8.98
C GLU A 101 6.19 -8.92 9.11
N SER A 102 5.13 -9.73 9.09
CA SER A 102 3.76 -9.29 9.42
C SER A 102 3.31 -8.07 8.62
N MET A 103 3.68 -7.98 7.34
CA MET A 103 3.25 -6.88 6.48
C MET A 103 1.76 -6.99 6.19
N VAL A 104 1.04 -5.88 6.41
CA VAL A 104 -0.40 -5.74 6.12
C VAL A 104 -0.61 -4.47 5.31
N VAL A 105 -1.32 -4.59 4.20
CA VAL A 105 -1.72 -3.47 3.34
C VAL A 105 -3.21 -3.24 3.50
N ASN A 106 -3.61 -2.04 3.91
CA ASN A 106 -5.01 -1.61 4.00
C ASN A 106 -5.29 -0.55 2.94
N LEU A 107 -6.12 -0.89 1.96
CA LEU A 107 -6.49 0.01 0.87
C LEU A 107 -7.67 0.90 1.25
N HIS A 108 -7.60 2.17 0.90
CA HIS A 108 -8.63 3.19 1.10
C HIS A 108 -8.74 4.08 -0.15
N GLY A 109 -9.34 3.56 -1.22
CA GLY A 109 -9.38 4.24 -2.52
C GLY A 109 -7.97 4.44 -3.08
N ASP A 110 -7.57 5.69 -3.30
CA ASP A 110 -6.24 6.05 -3.80
C ASP A 110 -5.15 6.09 -2.72
N THR A 111 -5.45 5.65 -1.50
CA THR A 111 -4.51 5.62 -0.38
C THR A 111 -4.35 4.19 0.13
N ALA A 112 -3.14 3.82 0.53
CA ALA A 112 -2.88 2.58 1.26
C ALA A 112 -2.07 2.87 2.51
N ILE A 113 -2.47 2.24 3.61
CA ILE A 113 -1.70 2.22 4.85
C ILE A 113 -1.03 0.85 4.95
N VAL A 114 0.29 0.86 5.04
CA VAL A 114 1.09 -0.36 5.18
C VAL A 114 1.71 -0.39 6.56
N THR A 115 1.61 -1.52 7.22
CA THR A 115 2.27 -1.76 8.50
C THR A 115 3.04 -3.07 8.45
N GLY A 116 4.13 -3.14 9.18
CA GLY A 116 4.93 -4.35 9.29
C GLY A 116 6.02 -4.21 10.34
N ILE A 117 6.95 -5.14 10.33
CA ILE A 117 8.12 -5.11 11.21
C ILE A 117 9.35 -5.33 10.35
N PHE A 118 10.35 -4.47 10.47
CA PHE A 118 11.69 -4.67 9.94
C PHE A 118 12.57 -5.35 10.96
N LEU A 119 13.31 -6.36 10.50
CA LEU A 119 14.47 -6.90 11.20
C LEU A 119 15.69 -6.51 10.38
N MET A 120 16.46 -5.59 10.89
CA MET A 120 17.66 -5.07 10.23
C MET A 120 18.92 -5.58 10.92
N LYS A 121 19.92 -5.97 10.12
CA LYS A 121 21.26 -6.30 10.60
C LYS A 121 22.28 -5.56 9.78
N GLY A 122 23.32 -5.08 10.44
CA GLY A 122 24.38 -4.33 9.77
C GLY A 122 25.61 -4.16 10.66
N VAL A 123 26.48 -3.23 10.23
CA VAL A 123 27.70 -2.87 10.98
C VAL A 123 27.76 -1.35 11.09
N GLU A 124 27.70 -0.81 12.30
CA GLU A 124 27.87 0.63 12.56
C GLU A 124 29.15 0.88 13.36
N ARG A 125 30.03 1.76 12.84
CA ARG A 125 31.34 2.09 13.45
C ARG A 125 32.16 0.85 13.80
N GLY A 126 32.12 -0.16 12.93
CA GLY A 126 32.83 -1.44 13.12
C GLY A 126 32.17 -2.41 14.10
N LYS A 127 31.00 -2.10 14.63
CA LYS A 127 30.25 -2.96 15.55
C LYS A 127 29.01 -3.52 14.86
N PRO A 128 28.75 -4.83 14.94
CA PRO A 128 27.52 -5.40 14.43
C PRO A 128 26.32 -4.90 15.25
N PHE A 129 25.21 -4.65 14.58
CA PHE A 129 23.93 -4.34 15.20
C PHE A 129 22.81 -5.22 14.62
N ALA A 130 21.77 -5.39 15.42
CA ALA A 130 20.48 -5.93 15.00
C ALA A 130 19.37 -5.09 15.61
N GLN A 131 18.42 -4.65 14.79
CA GLN A 131 17.29 -3.82 15.21
C GLN A 131 16.00 -4.46 14.75
N ARG A 132 14.95 -4.27 15.55
CA ARG A 132 13.60 -4.69 15.24
C ARG A 132 12.67 -3.49 15.41
N GLU A 133 12.06 -3.05 14.33
CA GLU A 133 11.25 -1.83 14.32
C GLU A 133 9.92 -2.08 13.63
N ARG A 134 8.86 -1.49 14.16
CA ARG A 134 7.56 -1.42 13.51
C ARG A 134 7.55 -0.22 12.61
N PHE A 135 7.04 -0.40 11.40
CA PHE A 135 6.82 0.71 10.47
C PHE A 135 5.32 0.91 10.19
N LEU A 136 4.98 2.13 9.80
CA LEU A 136 3.72 2.51 9.20
C LEU A 136 4.04 3.45 8.04
N ASP A 137 3.71 3.01 6.83
CA ASP A 137 3.91 3.78 5.61
C ASP A 137 2.58 4.12 4.97
N THR A 138 2.48 5.35 4.46
CA THR A 138 1.31 5.85 3.74
C THR A 138 1.65 5.99 2.27
N TRP A 139 0.99 5.20 1.45
CA TRP A 139 1.08 5.22 0.00
C TRP A 139 -0.10 5.96 -0.60
N PHE A 140 0.15 6.69 -1.68
CA PHE A 140 -0.87 7.42 -2.43
C PHE A 140 -0.72 7.17 -3.93
N CYS A 141 -1.86 6.94 -4.61
CA CYS A 141 -1.90 6.75 -6.06
C CYS A 141 -2.01 8.11 -6.74
N LYS A 142 -0.90 8.61 -7.28
CA LYS A 142 -0.82 9.87 -8.01
C LYS A 142 -0.68 9.58 -9.49
N ASP A 143 -1.65 10.00 -10.28
CA ASP A 143 -1.66 9.80 -11.74
C ASP A 143 -1.45 8.32 -12.16
N GLY A 144 -2.05 7.39 -11.41
CA GLY A 144 -1.93 5.96 -11.64
C GLY A 144 -0.63 5.32 -11.15
N GLN A 145 0.23 6.10 -10.48
CA GLN A 145 1.47 5.60 -9.86
C GLN A 145 1.39 5.68 -8.34
N TRP A 146 1.72 4.58 -7.68
CA TRP A 146 1.81 4.55 -6.23
C TRP A 146 3.15 5.11 -5.76
N VAL A 147 3.10 6.11 -4.88
CA VAL A 147 4.25 6.73 -4.22
C VAL A 147 4.02 6.79 -2.72
N THR A 148 5.07 6.70 -1.94
CA THR A 148 5.00 6.89 -0.49
C THR A 148 5.04 8.38 -0.17
N ILE A 149 4.09 8.84 0.64
CA ILE A 149 3.99 10.27 1.04
C ILE A 149 4.41 10.49 2.49
N ALA A 150 4.31 9.47 3.34
CA ALA A 150 4.75 9.54 4.73
C ALA A 150 5.16 8.16 5.24
N GLY A 151 6.12 8.14 6.15
CA GLY A 151 6.56 6.96 6.88
C GLY A 151 6.81 7.27 8.37
N LEU A 152 6.74 6.23 9.18
CA LEU A 152 7.11 6.27 10.58
C LEU A 152 7.70 4.93 10.98
N VAL A 153 8.78 4.95 11.75
CA VAL A 153 9.34 3.76 12.40
C VAL A 153 9.41 3.94 13.92
N THR A 154 9.24 2.85 14.64
CA THR A 154 9.34 2.84 16.11
C THR A 154 9.93 1.52 16.59
N PRO A 155 10.79 1.51 17.62
CA PRO A 155 11.33 0.28 18.16
C PRO A 155 10.21 -0.66 18.63
N VAL A 156 10.41 -1.95 18.40
CA VAL A 156 9.55 -2.99 19.00
C VAL A 156 10.28 -3.54 20.20
N GLY A 157 9.70 -3.34 21.39
CA GLY A 157 10.22 -3.92 22.62
C GLY A 157 10.29 -5.45 22.55
N GLU A 158 11.24 -6.02 23.29
CA GLU A 158 11.35 -7.45 23.50
C GLU A 158 10.14 -8.02 24.23
#